data_cee5cd333205fb9fbfb0434099c1af6d
#
_entry.id   cee5cd333205fb9fbfb0434099c1af6d
#
_cell.length_a   1.000
_cell.length_b   1.000
_cell.length_c   1.000
_cell.angle_alpha   90.00
_cell.angle_beta   90.00
_cell.angle_gamma   90.00
#
_symmetry.space_group_name_H-M   'P 1'
#
loop_
_entity.id
_entity.type
_entity.pdbx_description
1 polymer ?
#
loop_
_entity_poly.entity_id
_entity_poly.type
_entity_poly.pdbx_seq_one_letter_code
_entity_poly.pdbx_strand_id
1 'polypeptide(L)'
;MDSASVRADGVRVLVTGGTSGLGEAMATALVEVGAAVVVTGRDVGRAEAAARRLGGGTIGIAMDVRDEEQVERGVEQAFAGLGGLDVLVNNAGIGMRAVNPHFVTAPQPFWTVPPEGFRDVVATDLSGYFLVARAVVPRLLAAGGGRVVNVSMNHSTMNRKGFVPYGPARAGAEALSRIMAADLAGSTVTVNLLLPGGATLTGMIPEEIPEEMRSRLLPAAVMAEPIRWLCSQAAAGIHDQRIVADGFPAWLAGRTG
;
A
#
# COMPACT_ATOMS: atom_id res chain seq x y z
N MET A 1 22.58 -6.99 -8.45
CA MET A 1 22.55 -5.50 -8.40
C MET A 1 22.56 -5.11 -6.93
N ASP A 2 23.44 -4.23 -6.56
CA ASP A 2 23.47 -3.70 -5.19
C ASP A 2 22.23 -2.83 -5.00
N SER A 3 21.36 -3.19 -4.06
CA SER A 3 20.12 -2.47 -3.74
C SER A 3 20.37 -1.00 -3.31
N ALA A 4 21.60 -0.69 -2.89
CA ALA A 4 22.04 0.66 -2.54
C ALA A 4 22.17 1.60 -3.76
N SER A 5 22.14 1.08 -5.00
CA SER A 5 22.30 1.88 -6.22
C SER A 5 20.96 2.24 -6.90
N VAL A 6 19.82 1.80 -6.38
CA VAL A 6 18.50 2.09 -6.98
C VAL A 6 18.11 3.53 -6.68
N ARG A 7 18.09 4.38 -7.73
CA ARG A 7 17.64 5.77 -7.66
C ARG A 7 16.24 5.91 -8.24
N ALA A 8 15.48 6.81 -7.66
CA ALA A 8 14.14 7.20 -8.13
C ALA A 8 14.02 8.73 -8.26
N ASP A 9 15.14 9.39 -8.63
CA ASP A 9 15.17 10.85 -8.77
C ASP A 9 14.09 11.32 -9.72
N GLY A 10 13.27 12.24 -9.24
CA GLY A 10 12.19 12.84 -10.01
C GLY A 10 10.97 11.94 -10.22
N VAL A 11 10.96 10.70 -9.74
CA VAL A 11 9.76 9.85 -9.74
C VAL A 11 8.73 10.39 -8.75
N ARG A 12 7.51 10.63 -9.23
CA ARG A 12 6.41 11.23 -8.47
C ARG A 12 5.48 10.15 -7.97
N VAL A 13 5.35 10.04 -6.65
CA VAL A 13 4.67 8.93 -6.01
C VAL A 13 3.55 9.39 -5.08
N LEU A 14 2.36 8.83 -5.24
CA LEU A 14 1.26 8.96 -4.29
C LEU A 14 1.18 7.70 -3.43
N VAL A 15 1.33 7.84 -2.10
CA VAL A 15 1.19 6.74 -1.13
C VAL A 15 -0.06 6.97 -0.28
N THR A 16 -1.11 6.16 -0.49
CA THR A 16 -2.30 6.24 0.35
C THR A 16 -2.05 5.62 1.72
N GLY A 17 -2.56 6.26 2.79
CA GLY A 17 -2.29 5.80 4.15
C GLY A 17 -0.80 5.87 4.54
N GLY A 18 -0.07 6.85 4.00
CA GLY A 18 1.36 7.05 4.22
C GLY A 18 1.74 7.72 5.54
N THR A 19 0.80 7.89 6.47
CA THR A 19 1.03 8.62 7.73
C THR A 19 1.58 7.75 8.86
N SER A 20 1.65 6.43 8.68
CA SER A 20 2.15 5.47 9.67
C SER A 20 2.42 4.09 9.05
N GLY A 21 3.08 3.21 9.80
CA GLY A 21 3.23 1.79 9.47
C GLY A 21 3.92 1.51 8.14
N LEU A 22 3.37 0.58 7.34
CA LEU A 22 3.96 0.20 6.05
C LEU A 22 4.02 1.38 5.07
N GLY A 23 2.96 2.21 5.03
CA GLY A 23 2.90 3.36 4.14
C GLY A 23 3.97 4.40 4.46
N GLU A 24 4.18 4.72 5.74
CA GLU A 24 5.25 5.63 6.17
C GLU A 24 6.65 5.05 5.86
N ALA A 25 6.85 3.75 6.12
CA ALA A 25 8.12 3.09 5.81
C ALA A 25 8.44 3.10 4.31
N MET A 26 7.43 2.85 3.46
CA MET A 26 7.59 2.95 2.01
C MET A 26 7.87 4.40 1.57
N ALA A 27 7.14 5.38 2.10
CA ALA A 27 7.34 6.79 1.79
C ALA A 27 8.75 7.25 2.21
N THR A 28 9.24 6.87 3.40
CA THR A 28 10.60 7.14 3.85
C THR A 28 11.63 6.59 2.85
N ALA A 29 11.48 5.32 2.50
CA ALA A 29 12.38 4.65 1.57
C ALA A 29 12.43 5.33 0.18
N LEU A 30 11.29 5.86 -0.30
CA LEU A 30 11.19 6.57 -1.56
C LEU A 30 11.84 7.96 -1.51
N VAL A 31 11.62 8.71 -0.43
CA VAL A 31 12.26 10.02 -0.21
C VAL A 31 13.79 9.88 -0.16
N GLU A 32 14.31 8.86 0.52
CA GLU A 32 15.75 8.58 0.62
C GLU A 32 16.43 8.32 -0.74
N VAL A 33 15.69 7.86 -1.75
CA VAL A 33 16.23 7.63 -3.09
C VAL A 33 15.86 8.74 -4.10
N GLY A 34 15.35 9.88 -3.61
CA GLY A 34 15.10 11.08 -4.41
C GLY A 34 13.74 11.17 -5.08
N ALA A 35 12.78 10.32 -4.73
CA ALA A 35 11.42 10.43 -5.22
C ALA A 35 10.69 11.66 -4.62
N ALA A 36 9.83 12.28 -5.41
CA ALA A 36 8.87 13.29 -4.95
C ALA A 36 7.60 12.58 -4.46
N VAL A 37 7.27 12.74 -3.17
CA VAL A 37 6.25 11.91 -2.52
C VAL A 37 5.09 12.75 -2.00
N VAL A 38 3.87 12.29 -2.27
CA VAL A 38 2.64 12.68 -1.57
C VAL A 38 2.22 11.54 -0.67
N VAL A 39 1.92 11.84 0.59
CA VAL A 39 1.30 10.90 1.53
C VAL A 39 -0.11 11.36 1.88
N THR A 40 -1.05 10.41 2.00
CA THR A 40 -2.40 10.75 2.43
C THR A 40 -2.81 10.08 3.72
N GLY A 41 -3.73 10.71 4.41
CA GLY A 41 -4.42 10.21 5.60
C GLY A 41 -5.75 10.94 5.79
N ARG A 42 -6.65 10.39 6.59
CA ARG A 42 -7.99 10.98 6.82
C ARG A 42 -7.96 12.31 7.56
N ASP A 43 -6.95 12.51 8.38
CA ASP A 43 -6.77 13.73 9.19
C ASP A 43 -5.66 14.60 8.60
N VAL A 44 -5.98 15.87 8.35
CA VAL A 44 -5.05 16.82 7.71
C VAL A 44 -3.81 17.07 8.57
N GLY A 45 -3.98 17.24 9.89
CA GLY A 45 -2.86 17.49 10.79
C GLY A 45 -1.88 16.32 10.85
N ARG A 46 -2.40 15.09 10.83
CA ARG A 46 -1.58 13.87 10.76
C ARG A 46 -0.88 13.71 9.42
N ALA A 47 -1.54 14.05 8.31
CA ALA A 47 -0.92 13.98 6.98
C ALA A 47 0.22 14.99 6.86
N GLU A 48 0.00 16.24 7.27
CA GLU A 48 1.04 17.27 7.30
C GLU A 48 2.19 16.94 8.26
N ALA A 49 1.88 16.44 9.45
CA ALA A 49 2.91 16.03 10.41
C ALA A 49 3.76 14.87 9.85
N ALA A 50 3.16 13.91 9.17
CA ALA A 50 3.89 12.84 8.49
C ALA A 50 4.78 13.39 7.37
N ALA A 51 4.27 14.29 6.54
CA ALA A 51 5.05 14.93 5.48
C ALA A 51 6.27 15.69 6.04
N ARG A 52 6.10 16.43 7.14
CA ARG A 52 7.22 17.11 7.82
C ARG A 52 8.26 16.14 8.35
N ARG A 53 7.86 14.99 8.92
CA ARG A 53 8.81 13.96 9.41
C ARG A 53 9.57 13.30 8.27
N LEU A 54 8.91 13.04 7.16
CA LEU A 54 9.52 12.43 5.97
C LEU A 54 10.53 13.37 5.31
N GLY A 55 10.31 14.68 5.37
CA GLY A 55 11.19 15.67 4.73
C GLY A 55 11.15 15.58 3.19
N GLY A 56 12.25 15.99 2.53
CA GLY A 56 12.40 15.85 1.08
C GLY A 56 11.35 16.58 0.22
N GLY A 57 10.66 17.59 0.78
CA GLY A 57 9.57 18.26 0.07
C GLY A 57 8.28 17.45 0.00
N THR A 58 8.15 16.40 0.80
CA THR A 58 6.93 15.56 0.86
C THR A 58 5.68 16.39 1.15
N ILE A 59 4.60 16.09 0.46
CA ILE A 59 3.31 16.75 0.62
C ILE A 59 2.35 15.84 1.38
N GLY A 60 1.67 16.37 2.39
CA GLY A 60 0.62 15.66 3.15
C GLY A 60 -0.76 16.14 2.73
N ILE A 61 -1.64 15.22 2.34
CA ILE A 61 -3.00 15.52 1.89
C ILE A 61 -4.03 14.75 2.73
N ALA A 62 -5.09 15.46 3.18
CA ALA A 62 -6.25 14.82 3.78
C ALA A 62 -7.09 14.12 2.70
N MET A 63 -7.25 12.80 2.82
CA MET A 63 -8.04 12.01 1.89
C MET A 63 -8.58 10.74 2.58
N ASP A 64 -9.89 10.64 2.75
CA ASP A 64 -10.54 9.38 3.10
C ASP A 64 -10.78 8.59 1.81
N VAL A 65 -10.12 7.46 1.66
CA VAL A 65 -10.23 6.62 0.47
C VAL A 65 -11.63 6.00 0.27
N ARG A 66 -12.51 6.08 1.27
CA ARG A 66 -13.90 5.62 1.23
C ARG A 66 -14.85 6.63 0.59
N ASP A 67 -14.42 7.89 0.47
CA ASP A 67 -15.20 9.02 -0.01
C ASP A 67 -14.74 9.42 -1.42
N GLU A 68 -15.60 9.20 -2.42
CA GLU A 68 -15.28 9.43 -3.82
C GLU A 68 -14.87 10.90 -4.10
N GLU A 69 -15.57 11.87 -3.50
CA GLU A 69 -15.24 13.28 -3.70
C GLU A 69 -13.90 13.66 -3.07
N GLN A 70 -13.58 13.13 -1.88
CA GLN A 70 -12.28 13.36 -1.27
C GLN A 70 -11.16 12.70 -2.08
N VAL A 71 -11.41 11.52 -2.66
CA VAL A 71 -10.45 10.84 -3.53
C VAL A 71 -10.18 11.69 -4.77
N GLU A 72 -11.20 12.15 -5.48
CA GLU A 72 -11.02 12.98 -6.67
C GLU A 72 -10.24 14.27 -6.35
N ARG A 73 -10.63 14.99 -5.29
CA ARG A 73 -9.91 16.20 -4.84
C ARG A 73 -8.47 15.91 -4.41
N GLY A 74 -8.26 14.84 -3.64
CA GLY A 74 -6.93 14.48 -3.15
C GLY A 74 -5.98 14.05 -4.26
N VAL A 75 -6.48 13.32 -5.24
CA VAL A 75 -5.72 12.93 -6.44
C VAL A 75 -5.38 14.17 -7.29
N GLU A 76 -6.33 15.09 -7.48
CA GLU A 76 -6.06 16.35 -8.18
C GLU A 76 -4.96 17.17 -7.48
N GLN A 77 -5.05 17.32 -6.16
CA GLN A 77 -4.03 18.00 -5.35
C GLN A 77 -2.66 17.32 -5.47
N ALA A 78 -2.61 15.99 -5.48
CA ALA A 78 -1.36 15.24 -5.64
C ALA A 78 -0.73 15.50 -7.02
N PHE A 79 -1.53 15.44 -8.10
CA PHE A 79 -1.06 15.75 -9.44
C PHE A 79 -0.57 17.20 -9.58
N ALA A 80 -1.31 18.15 -9.03
CA ALA A 80 -0.91 19.58 -9.05
C ALA A 80 0.36 19.82 -8.24
N GLY A 81 0.43 19.27 -7.02
CA GLY A 81 1.57 19.46 -6.12
C GLY A 81 2.89 18.86 -6.62
N LEU A 82 2.83 17.75 -7.35
CA LEU A 82 4.00 17.08 -7.93
C LEU A 82 4.25 17.44 -9.40
N GLY A 83 3.35 18.20 -10.04
CA GLY A 83 3.42 18.46 -11.49
C GLY A 83 3.17 17.19 -12.33
N GLY A 84 2.41 16.23 -11.81
CA GLY A 84 2.09 14.95 -12.42
C GLY A 84 2.26 13.78 -11.45
N LEU A 85 2.06 12.55 -11.93
CA LEU A 85 2.24 11.33 -11.13
C LEU A 85 2.80 10.22 -12.01
N ASP A 86 3.69 9.39 -11.43
CA ASP A 86 4.29 8.24 -12.09
C ASP A 86 3.90 6.93 -11.40
N VAL A 87 3.68 6.95 -10.07
CA VAL A 87 3.37 5.75 -9.30
C VAL A 87 2.27 6.03 -8.28
N LEU A 88 1.28 5.14 -8.26
CA LEU A 88 0.30 5.00 -7.20
C LEU A 88 0.67 3.83 -6.29
N VAL A 89 0.78 4.05 -4.99
CA VAL A 89 0.86 3.01 -3.97
C VAL A 89 -0.44 2.99 -3.17
N ASN A 90 -1.33 2.05 -3.49
CA ASN A 90 -2.53 1.77 -2.70
C ASN A 90 -2.14 0.97 -1.46
N ASN A 91 -2.06 1.65 -0.32
CA ASN A 91 -1.68 1.07 0.95
C ASN A 91 -2.69 1.35 2.08
N ALA A 92 -3.51 2.40 1.96
CA ALA A 92 -4.50 2.73 2.97
C ALA A 92 -5.34 1.50 3.35
N GLY A 93 -5.47 1.25 4.64
CA GLY A 93 -6.22 0.10 5.13
C GLY A 93 -6.45 0.16 6.64
N ILE A 94 -7.44 -0.57 7.09
CA ILE A 94 -7.74 -0.80 8.51
C ILE A 94 -7.74 -2.30 8.79
N GLY A 95 -7.04 -2.69 9.86
CA GLY A 95 -6.91 -4.10 10.21
C GLY A 95 -7.99 -4.61 11.16
N MET A 96 -7.82 -5.84 11.61
CA MET A 96 -8.74 -6.52 12.54
C MET A 96 -8.98 -5.77 13.85
N ARG A 97 -8.03 -4.92 14.32
CA ARG A 97 -8.25 -4.08 15.52
C ARG A 97 -9.48 -3.18 15.44
N ALA A 98 -9.88 -2.77 14.24
CA ALA A 98 -11.08 -1.96 14.03
C ALA A 98 -12.38 -2.72 14.35
N VAL A 99 -12.34 -4.05 14.35
CA VAL A 99 -13.49 -4.94 14.57
C VAL A 99 -13.37 -5.70 15.90
N ASN A 100 -12.17 -6.20 16.19
CA ASN A 100 -11.85 -6.92 17.42
C ASN A 100 -10.45 -6.53 17.90
N PRO A 101 -10.32 -5.70 18.96
CA PRO A 101 -9.01 -5.33 19.53
C PRO A 101 -8.18 -6.52 19.98
N HIS A 102 -8.82 -7.61 20.36
CA HIS A 102 -8.20 -8.85 20.86
C HIS A 102 -8.11 -9.98 19.82
N PHE A 103 -8.18 -9.65 18.53
CA PHE A 103 -8.26 -10.65 17.45
C PHE A 103 -7.11 -11.67 17.44
N VAL A 104 -5.99 -11.36 18.04
CA VAL A 104 -4.82 -12.24 18.14
C VAL A 104 -5.02 -13.31 19.20
N THR A 105 -5.51 -12.93 20.39
CA THR A 105 -5.66 -13.79 21.58
C THR A 105 -7.06 -14.35 21.73
N ALA A 106 -8.07 -13.64 21.23
CA ALA A 106 -9.48 -14.02 21.27
C ALA A 106 -10.14 -13.82 19.90
N PRO A 107 -9.80 -14.64 18.89
CA PRO A 107 -10.39 -14.52 17.56
C PRO A 107 -11.88 -14.86 17.59
N GLN A 108 -12.71 -13.95 17.05
CA GLN A 108 -14.16 -14.14 17.02
C GLN A 108 -14.62 -14.86 15.74
N PRO A 109 -15.70 -15.66 15.81
CA PRO A 109 -16.28 -16.27 14.64
C PRO A 109 -16.97 -15.25 13.75
N PHE A 110 -17.04 -15.50 12.42
CA PHE A 110 -17.50 -14.51 11.44
C PHE A 110 -18.96 -14.04 11.69
N TRP A 111 -19.81 -14.88 12.25
CA TRP A 111 -21.22 -14.56 12.51
C TRP A 111 -21.45 -13.61 13.69
N THR A 112 -20.40 -13.28 14.45
CA THR A 112 -20.45 -12.28 15.54
C THR A 112 -19.80 -10.96 15.16
N VAL A 113 -19.27 -10.85 13.94
CA VAL A 113 -18.65 -9.61 13.44
C VAL A 113 -19.72 -8.54 13.25
N PRO A 114 -19.57 -7.34 13.82
CA PRO A 114 -20.51 -6.24 13.61
C PRO A 114 -20.59 -5.86 12.12
N PRO A 115 -21.81 -5.74 11.55
CA PRO A 115 -21.99 -5.40 10.13
C PRO A 115 -21.35 -4.06 9.71
N GLU A 116 -21.34 -3.06 10.59
CA GLU A 116 -20.67 -1.78 10.36
C GLU A 116 -19.15 -1.94 10.25
N GLY A 117 -18.54 -2.71 11.14
CA GLY A 117 -17.10 -3.01 11.08
C GLY A 117 -16.74 -3.78 9.80
N PHE A 118 -17.62 -4.68 9.35
CA PHE A 118 -17.44 -5.34 8.05
C PHE A 118 -17.45 -4.34 6.91
N ARG A 119 -18.45 -3.44 6.87
CA ARG A 119 -18.57 -2.42 5.82
C ARG A 119 -17.38 -1.47 5.80
N ASP A 120 -16.91 -1.02 6.97
CA ASP A 120 -15.79 -0.09 7.10
C ASP A 120 -14.49 -0.68 6.55
N VAL A 121 -14.20 -1.95 6.86
CA VAL A 121 -13.01 -2.63 6.34
C VAL A 121 -13.11 -2.84 4.83
N VAL A 122 -14.25 -3.31 4.32
CA VAL A 122 -14.45 -3.50 2.87
C VAL A 122 -14.38 -2.15 2.14
N ALA A 123 -14.99 -1.10 2.68
CA ALA A 123 -14.96 0.23 2.10
C ALA A 123 -13.53 0.79 2.03
N THR A 124 -12.69 0.54 3.05
CA THR A 124 -11.31 1.04 3.07
C THR A 124 -10.38 0.18 2.24
N ASP A 125 -10.38 -1.14 2.46
CA ASP A 125 -9.34 -2.05 2.01
C ASP A 125 -9.59 -2.63 0.60
N LEU A 126 -10.83 -2.52 0.10
CA LEU A 126 -11.22 -2.95 -1.24
C LEU A 126 -11.75 -1.78 -2.07
N SER A 127 -12.86 -1.14 -1.64
CA SER A 127 -13.48 -0.05 -2.41
C SER A 127 -12.54 1.14 -2.53
N GLY A 128 -11.78 1.48 -1.48
CA GLY A 128 -10.79 2.56 -1.50
C GLY A 128 -9.69 2.33 -2.55
N TYR A 129 -9.22 1.09 -2.71
CA TYR A 129 -8.25 0.76 -3.76
C TYR A 129 -8.81 0.98 -5.15
N PHE A 130 -10.08 0.59 -5.36
CA PHE A 130 -10.79 0.83 -6.61
C PHE A 130 -10.96 2.33 -6.88
N LEU A 131 -11.47 3.09 -5.92
CA LEU A 131 -11.75 4.53 -6.10
C LEU A 131 -10.48 5.31 -6.44
N VAL A 132 -9.39 5.07 -5.70
CA VAL A 132 -8.12 5.77 -5.97
C VAL A 132 -7.53 5.36 -7.31
N ALA A 133 -7.52 4.07 -7.65
CA ALA A 133 -7.01 3.62 -8.94
C ALA A 133 -7.88 4.16 -10.09
N ARG A 134 -9.22 4.19 -9.95
CA ARG A 134 -10.15 4.78 -10.91
C ARG A 134 -9.84 6.24 -11.20
N ALA A 135 -9.50 7.03 -10.18
CA ALA A 135 -9.15 8.43 -10.34
C ALA A 135 -7.75 8.65 -10.95
N VAL A 136 -6.79 7.76 -10.66
CA VAL A 136 -5.38 7.90 -11.06
C VAL A 136 -5.09 7.31 -12.43
N VAL A 137 -5.56 6.08 -12.72
CA VAL A 137 -5.15 5.30 -13.91
C VAL A 137 -5.43 6.03 -15.24
N PRO A 138 -6.60 6.67 -15.47
CA PRO A 138 -6.83 7.41 -16.71
C PRO A 138 -5.81 8.54 -16.94
N ARG A 139 -5.37 9.19 -15.85
CA ARG A 139 -4.37 10.26 -15.90
C ARG A 139 -2.97 9.71 -16.20
N LEU A 140 -2.62 8.53 -15.66
CA LEU A 140 -1.35 7.84 -16.01
C LEU A 140 -1.33 7.44 -17.49
N LEU A 141 -2.43 6.90 -18.01
CA LEU A 141 -2.56 6.54 -19.43
C LEU A 141 -2.40 7.78 -20.34
N ALA A 142 -3.06 8.89 -19.98
CA ALA A 142 -2.95 10.16 -20.71
C ALA A 142 -1.53 10.76 -20.65
N ALA A 143 -0.78 10.53 -19.56
CA ALA A 143 0.61 10.95 -19.40
C ALA A 143 1.63 10.04 -20.10
N GLY A 144 1.20 8.96 -20.74
CA GLY A 144 2.06 8.03 -21.48
C GLY A 144 2.57 6.84 -20.68
N GLY A 145 2.14 6.67 -19.42
CA GLY A 145 2.47 5.49 -18.62
C GLY A 145 2.53 5.75 -17.12
N GLY A 146 2.74 4.69 -16.36
CA GLY A 146 2.86 4.75 -14.92
C GLY A 146 2.75 3.37 -14.27
N ARG A 147 2.66 3.36 -12.94
CA ARG A 147 2.62 2.11 -12.16
C ARG A 147 1.60 2.19 -11.04
N VAL A 148 0.91 1.09 -10.80
CA VAL A 148 0.07 0.88 -9.62
C VAL A 148 0.68 -0.25 -8.79
N VAL A 149 0.94 0.01 -7.52
CA VAL A 149 1.39 -0.98 -6.54
C VAL A 149 0.30 -1.10 -5.48
N ASN A 150 -0.35 -2.25 -5.42
CA ASN A 150 -1.39 -2.54 -4.43
C ASN A 150 -0.79 -3.36 -3.29
N VAL A 151 -0.89 -2.86 -2.07
CA VAL A 151 -0.37 -3.56 -0.88
C VAL A 151 -1.34 -4.66 -0.47
N SER A 152 -0.83 -5.87 -0.25
CA SER A 152 -1.59 -7.05 0.11
C SER A 152 -1.03 -7.77 1.36
N MET A 153 -1.43 -9.02 1.56
CA MET A 153 -1.03 -9.88 2.67
C MET A 153 -0.91 -11.34 2.23
N ASN A 154 -0.34 -12.20 3.08
CA ASN A 154 -0.21 -13.62 2.80
C ASN A 154 -1.56 -14.33 2.69
N HIS A 155 -1.71 -15.25 1.73
CA HIS A 155 -2.91 -16.05 1.53
C HIS A 155 -3.29 -16.86 2.78
N SER A 156 -2.32 -17.43 3.50
CA SER A 156 -2.55 -18.14 4.75
C SER A 156 -3.17 -17.26 5.83
N THR A 157 -2.84 -15.96 5.83
CA THR A 157 -3.44 -14.99 6.76
C THR A 157 -4.82 -14.54 6.28
N MET A 158 -5.05 -14.39 4.97
CA MET A 158 -6.38 -14.06 4.41
C MET A 158 -7.45 -15.07 4.84
N ASN A 159 -7.10 -16.35 4.86
CA ASN A 159 -8.01 -17.45 5.16
C ASN A 159 -7.96 -17.90 6.62
N ARG A 160 -7.33 -17.12 7.49
CA ARG A 160 -7.18 -17.46 8.91
C ARG A 160 -8.50 -17.32 9.66
N LYS A 161 -8.73 -18.24 10.60
CA LYS A 161 -9.86 -18.16 11.56
C LYS A 161 -9.86 -16.80 12.26
N GLY A 162 -11.03 -16.15 12.33
CA GLY A 162 -11.21 -14.87 12.99
C GLY A 162 -10.73 -13.65 12.18
N PHE A 163 -10.44 -13.78 10.88
CA PHE A 163 -9.96 -12.69 10.02
C PHE A 163 -11.05 -12.09 9.11
N VAL A 164 -12.31 -12.30 9.43
CA VAL A 164 -13.41 -11.54 8.81
C VAL A 164 -13.58 -10.22 9.58
N PRO A 165 -13.60 -9.06 8.87
CA PRO A 165 -13.71 -8.86 7.42
C PRO A 165 -12.38 -8.69 6.66
N TYR A 166 -11.25 -8.56 7.35
CA TYR A 166 -9.96 -8.15 6.76
C TYR A 166 -9.47 -9.12 5.68
N GLY A 167 -9.54 -10.44 5.94
CA GLY A 167 -9.14 -11.46 4.96
C GLY A 167 -9.93 -11.36 3.65
N PRO A 168 -11.27 -11.40 3.67
CA PRO A 168 -12.12 -11.24 2.48
C PRO A 168 -11.88 -9.92 1.74
N ALA A 169 -11.72 -8.78 2.45
CA ALA A 169 -11.44 -7.49 1.82
C ALA A 169 -10.10 -7.50 1.07
N ARG A 170 -9.04 -8.06 1.66
CA ARG A 170 -7.73 -8.19 1.02
C ARG A 170 -7.72 -9.19 -0.14
N ALA A 171 -8.44 -10.30 -0.03
CA ALA A 171 -8.62 -11.25 -1.13
C ALA A 171 -9.36 -10.58 -2.31
N GLY A 172 -10.41 -9.80 -2.04
CA GLY A 172 -11.10 -9.00 -3.04
C GLY A 172 -10.19 -7.97 -3.69
N ALA A 173 -9.34 -7.28 -2.92
CA ALA A 173 -8.35 -6.32 -3.45
C ALA A 173 -7.28 -7.01 -4.33
N GLU A 174 -6.85 -8.23 -4.02
CA GLU A 174 -5.98 -9.02 -4.91
C GLU A 174 -6.69 -9.37 -6.22
N ALA A 175 -7.95 -9.86 -6.15
CA ALA A 175 -8.73 -10.14 -7.34
C ALA A 175 -8.91 -8.88 -8.22
N LEU A 176 -9.26 -7.74 -7.61
CA LEU A 176 -9.34 -6.45 -8.28
C LEU A 176 -8.00 -6.07 -8.95
N SER A 177 -6.87 -6.28 -8.27
CA SER A 177 -5.54 -5.98 -8.81
C SER A 177 -5.21 -6.82 -10.04
N ARG A 178 -5.61 -8.11 -10.07
CA ARG A 178 -5.46 -8.99 -11.23
C ARG A 178 -6.32 -8.54 -12.41
N ILE A 179 -7.56 -8.11 -12.14
CA ILE A 179 -8.44 -7.56 -13.17
C ILE A 179 -7.86 -6.25 -13.71
N MET A 180 -7.41 -5.33 -12.85
CA MET A 180 -6.73 -4.11 -13.29
C MET A 180 -5.52 -4.43 -14.19
N ALA A 181 -4.72 -5.44 -13.83
CA ALA A 181 -3.59 -5.86 -14.66
C ALA A 181 -4.06 -6.39 -16.01
N ALA A 182 -5.10 -7.22 -16.04
CA ALA A 182 -5.65 -7.74 -17.29
C ALA A 182 -6.21 -6.63 -18.18
N ASP A 183 -6.96 -5.68 -17.63
CA ASP A 183 -7.54 -4.54 -18.36
C ASP A 183 -6.46 -3.60 -18.93
N LEU A 184 -5.31 -3.52 -18.27
CA LEU A 184 -4.17 -2.68 -18.67
C LEU A 184 -3.11 -3.43 -19.49
N ALA A 185 -3.35 -4.71 -19.80
CA ALA A 185 -2.43 -5.50 -20.63
C ALA A 185 -2.20 -4.84 -21.99
N GLY A 186 -0.92 -4.70 -22.37
CA GLY A 186 -0.53 -4.00 -23.60
C GLY A 186 -0.55 -2.48 -23.54
N SER A 187 -0.95 -1.89 -22.41
CA SER A 187 -0.81 -0.45 -22.16
C SER A 187 0.55 -0.11 -21.55
N THR A 188 0.77 1.19 -21.35
CA THR A 188 1.98 1.72 -20.69
C THR A 188 1.87 1.80 -19.16
N VAL A 189 0.74 1.36 -18.58
CA VAL A 189 0.52 1.33 -17.13
C VAL A 189 0.62 -0.09 -16.61
N THR A 190 1.44 -0.31 -15.59
CA THR A 190 1.62 -1.63 -14.98
C THR A 190 0.96 -1.70 -13.60
N VAL A 191 0.50 -2.89 -13.22
CA VAL A 191 -0.09 -3.16 -11.91
C VAL A 191 0.64 -4.33 -11.25
N ASN A 192 1.04 -4.17 -9.98
CA ASN A 192 1.69 -5.22 -9.21
C ASN A 192 1.16 -5.24 -7.78
N LEU A 193 1.27 -6.40 -7.15
CA LEU A 193 0.98 -6.62 -5.73
C LEU A 193 2.30 -6.65 -4.95
N LEU A 194 2.33 -5.93 -3.83
CA LEU A 194 3.44 -5.97 -2.88
C LEU A 194 2.90 -6.32 -1.49
N LEU A 195 3.53 -7.28 -0.81
CA LEU A 195 3.13 -7.67 0.55
C LEU A 195 4.36 -7.91 1.44
N PRO A 196 4.26 -7.68 2.75
CA PRO A 196 5.41 -7.80 3.65
C PRO A 196 5.99 -9.22 3.75
N GLY A 197 5.17 -10.26 3.64
CA GLY A 197 5.61 -11.65 3.79
C GLY A 197 5.26 -12.26 5.15
N GLY A 198 4.93 -11.46 6.14
CA GLY A 198 4.55 -11.87 7.49
C GLY A 198 3.75 -10.81 8.22
N ALA A 199 3.38 -11.11 9.47
CA ALA A 199 2.84 -10.11 10.37
C ALA A 199 3.90 -9.05 10.65
N THR A 200 3.51 -7.77 10.58
CA THR A 200 4.45 -6.66 10.59
C THR A 200 4.16 -5.72 11.76
N LEU A 201 5.20 -5.28 12.44
CA LEU A 201 5.10 -4.36 13.58
C LEU A 201 4.59 -2.99 13.11
N THR A 202 3.29 -2.79 13.25
CA THR A 202 2.56 -1.56 12.88
C THR A 202 1.46 -1.33 13.90
N GLY A 203 0.81 -0.17 13.84
CA GLY A 203 -0.35 0.13 14.67
C GLY A 203 -1.57 -0.78 14.47
N MET A 204 -1.55 -1.69 13.49
CA MET A 204 -2.57 -2.72 13.30
C MET A 204 -2.43 -3.89 14.28
N ILE A 205 -1.25 -4.10 14.84
CA ILE A 205 -1.01 -5.15 15.85
C ILE A 205 -1.42 -4.62 17.22
N PRO A 206 -2.17 -5.39 18.04
CA PRO A 206 -2.45 -5.02 19.42
C PRO A 206 -1.17 -4.86 20.24
N GLU A 207 -1.20 -3.97 21.22
CA GLU A 207 -0.07 -3.78 22.13
C GLU A 207 0.14 -5.01 23.04
N GLU A 208 -0.97 -5.65 23.43
CA GLU A 208 -0.98 -6.85 24.27
C GLU A 208 -0.94 -8.12 23.43
N ILE A 209 0.23 -8.50 22.95
CA ILE A 209 0.47 -9.79 22.29
C ILE A 209 1.60 -10.53 23.01
N PRO A 210 1.59 -11.90 22.98
CA PRO A 210 2.68 -12.69 23.56
C PRO A 210 4.05 -12.27 22.99
N GLU A 211 5.07 -12.21 23.86
CA GLU A 211 6.42 -11.80 23.45
C GLU A 211 7.01 -12.71 22.36
N GLU A 212 6.72 -14.01 22.40
CA GLU A 212 7.10 -14.95 21.35
C GLU A 212 6.51 -14.57 19.97
N MET A 213 5.28 -14.01 19.95
CA MET A 213 4.67 -13.52 18.71
C MET A 213 5.28 -12.19 18.30
N ARG A 214 5.56 -11.30 19.25
CA ARG A 214 6.18 -9.99 19.02
C ARG A 214 7.56 -10.13 18.37
N SER A 215 8.37 -11.07 18.84
CA SER A 215 9.72 -11.33 18.32
C SER A 215 9.75 -11.85 16.88
N ARG A 216 8.63 -12.35 16.38
CA ARG A 216 8.47 -12.84 14.99
C ARG A 216 7.87 -11.80 14.04
N LEU A 217 7.52 -10.62 14.53
CA LEU A 217 6.99 -9.56 13.67
C LEU A 217 8.09 -8.99 12.78
N LEU A 218 7.79 -8.85 11.50
CA LEU A 218 8.68 -8.16 10.56
C LEU A 218 8.69 -6.65 10.87
N PRO A 219 9.82 -5.97 10.71
CA PRO A 219 9.84 -4.51 10.73
C PRO A 219 9.10 -3.94 9.51
N ALA A 220 8.44 -2.79 9.64
CA ALA A 220 7.79 -2.13 8.51
C ALA A 220 8.77 -1.79 7.36
N ALA A 221 10.05 -1.61 7.70
CA ALA A 221 11.14 -1.37 6.74
C ALA A 221 11.39 -2.54 5.77
N VAL A 222 10.82 -3.73 5.99
CA VAL A 222 10.86 -4.85 5.03
C VAL A 222 10.35 -4.42 3.65
N MET A 223 9.45 -3.45 3.59
CA MET A 223 8.89 -2.91 2.34
C MET A 223 9.85 -1.97 1.59
N ALA A 224 10.95 -1.53 2.20
CA ALA A 224 11.80 -0.46 1.67
C ALA A 224 12.51 -0.86 0.37
N GLU A 225 13.16 -2.00 0.35
CA GLU A 225 13.91 -2.45 -0.84
C GLU A 225 12.99 -2.70 -2.05
N PRO A 226 11.91 -3.52 -1.92
CA PRO A 226 11.05 -3.78 -3.07
C PRO A 226 10.31 -2.54 -3.57
N ILE A 227 9.90 -1.60 -2.70
CA ILE A 227 9.21 -0.39 -3.18
C ILE A 227 10.17 0.55 -3.92
N ARG A 228 11.42 0.72 -3.47
CA ARG A 228 12.44 1.47 -4.22
C ARG A 228 12.63 0.88 -5.60
N TRP A 229 12.79 -0.43 -5.68
CA TRP A 229 12.98 -1.13 -6.96
C TRP A 229 11.75 -0.99 -7.86
N LEU A 230 10.53 -1.21 -7.35
CA LEU A 230 9.29 -1.05 -8.11
C LEU A 230 9.08 0.37 -8.65
N CYS A 231 9.60 1.38 -7.98
CA CYS A 231 9.54 2.78 -8.42
C CYS A 231 10.69 3.18 -9.35
N SER A 232 11.71 2.34 -9.52
CA SER A 232 12.87 2.63 -10.38
C SER A 232 12.68 2.16 -11.82
N GLN A 233 13.59 2.55 -12.71
CA GLN A 233 13.62 2.07 -14.10
C GLN A 233 13.90 0.56 -14.21
N ALA A 234 14.55 -0.04 -13.20
CA ALA A 234 14.81 -1.47 -13.18
C ALA A 234 13.54 -2.34 -13.17
N ALA A 235 12.42 -1.77 -12.74
CA ALA A 235 11.11 -2.43 -12.75
C ALA A 235 10.26 -2.07 -13.99
N ALA A 236 10.83 -1.45 -15.02
CA ALA A 236 10.10 -1.16 -16.26
C ALA A 236 9.55 -2.46 -16.87
N GLY A 237 8.27 -2.47 -17.21
CA GLY A 237 7.60 -3.64 -17.79
C GLY A 237 7.22 -4.75 -16.79
N ILE A 238 7.54 -4.61 -15.50
CA ILE A 238 7.08 -5.53 -14.46
C ILE A 238 5.58 -5.35 -14.27
N HIS A 239 4.82 -6.39 -14.58
CA HIS A 239 3.38 -6.35 -14.63
C HIS A 239 2.78 -7.65 -14.11
N ASP A 240 1.63 -7.56 -13.41
CA ASP A 240 0.89 -8.67 -12.81
C ASP A 240 1.73 -9.58 -11.89
N GLN A 241 2.70 -9.00 -11.19
CA GLN A 241 3.50 -9.76 -10.24
C GLN A 241 2.95 -9.63 -8.82
N ARG A 242 3.09 -10.72 -8.05
CA ARG A 242 2.84 -10.76 -6.61
C ARG A 242 4.17 -10.91 -5.89
N ILE A 243 4.66 -9.81 -5.32
CA ILE A 243 6.01 -9.68 -4.76
C ILE A 243 5.93 -9.74 -3.24
N VAL A 244 6.69 -10.68 -2.66
CA VAL A 244 6.82 -10.84 -1.19
C VAL A 244 8.09 -10.13 -0.75
N ALA A 245 7.96 -9.12 0.11
CA ALA A 245 9.06 -8.26 0.51
C ALA A 245 10.15 -9.01 1.32
N ASP A 246 9.75 -9.88 2.23
CA ASP A 246 10.67 -10.69 3.05
C ASP A 246 11.55 -11.65 2.21
N GLY A 247 11.09 -12.01 1.01
CA GLY A 247 11.85 -12.84 0.06
C GLY A 247 12.35 -12.09 -1.16
N PHE A 248 12.30 -10.76 -1.18
CA PHE A 248 12.55 -9.95 -2.37
C PHE A 248 13.94 -10.16 -3.02
N PRO A 249 15.07 -10.24 -2.29
CA PRO A 249 16.37 -10.46 -2.91
C PRO A 249 16.43 -11.78 -3.70
N ALA A 250 15.86 -12.85 -3.16
CA ALA A 250 15.80 -14.15 -3.85
C ALA A 250 14.87 -14.10 -5.07
N TRP A 251 13.73 -13.44 -4.95
CA TRP A 251 12.79 -13.22 -6.06
C TRP A 251 13.45 -12.43 -7.20
N LEU A 252 14.20 -11.39 -6.88
CA LEU A 252 14.91 -10.56 -7.86
C LEU A 252 16.03 -11.34 -8.56
N ALA A 253 16.83 -12.09 -7.78
CA ALA A 253 17.91 -12.91 -8.32
C ALA A 253 17.41 -13.97 -9.33
N GLY A 254 16.25 -14.57 -9.07
CA GLY A 254 15.63 -15.54 -9.99
C GLY A 254 15.11 -14.94 -11.30
N ARG A 255 15.12 -13.60 -11.48
CA ARG A 255 14.71 -12.92 -12.72
C ARG A 255 15.87 -12.41 -13.56
N THR A 256 17.07 -12.35 -13.01
CA THR A 256 18.28 -11.83 -13.67
C THR A 256 19.20 -12.95 -14.18
N GLY A 257 18.84 -14.22 -13.95
CA GLY A 257 19.45 -15.43 -14.54
C GLY A 257 18.57 -15.93 -15.66
#